data_3231c4e5a0eb6b13a07bfa7001ba8588
#
_entry.id   3231c4e5a0eb6b13a07bfa7001ba8588
#
_cell.length_a   1.000
_cell.length_b   1.000
_cell.length_c   1.000
_cell.angle_alpha   90.00
_cell.angle_beta   90.00
_cell.angle_gamma   90.00
#
_symmetry.space_group_name_H-M   'P 1'
#
loop_
_entity.id
_entity.type
_entity.pdbx_description
1 polymer ?
#
loop_
_entity_poly.entity_id
_entity_poly.type
_entity_poly.pdbx_seq_one_letter_code
_entity_poly.pdbx_strand_id
1 'polypeptide(L)'
;MKNFTILHLSKTKKPKISYLFIDNFLFLLFFNVLKVDYFCIELAQSHKTNFIFKKVYNCSIMKKNRRIKKYNWFFMLFKRMGVIKYIFIIYILITFLISLFLYWPITHTESFRTSIKNNEVTFSYIDALFLAASAFSDTGLTPISIAYSFNMFGQALIAISVLVGGLGIFTLKVYILQTIFGSKINVFNSALTQIERGSADGGKTKKIIKVSVSTLLISLFVFTIIFTFIFYYSPYGKFSDIEAAKSYDLRTFNPYEFNVQNPKGDFGKSLRYAIFHSICSINNAGFDNIGSKSLMPYYEDYSLQIFTLIAAFIGGVGFPVIYDIYKKLNSYRKTQPRYRVTLFTKLTLITYVFVSIIGLLLTFLFETTSKNQFSFWNQSQYGSTFAKSFAVIFQTQTTRSSGFITTDYYNFTQQTLLVHSILMFIGFSSASTAGGIRSATVAIIFLSVVSMLVGKKQVTAFKRQIGKENLIKAINVFAIGIFLVIIGVLICYSTTNLNANSILPHEKKFDTSHILFVVCSAFGSTGSPMGIIPNFSGYGKVTLIIIMIIGQLGIPQTILIWGRNRKSNEHVRYIYEDVAIG
;
A
#
# COMPACT_ATOMS: atom_id res chain seq x y z
N MET A 1 -3.20 -67.84 -11.60
CA MET A 1 -3.00 -68.50 -10.30
C MET A 1 -2.57 -67.45 -9.30
N LYS A 2 -3.48 -67.10 -8.39
CA LYS A 2 -3.36 -67.10 -6.93
C LYS A 2 -2.20 -66.24 -6.38
N ASN A 3 -2.34 -65.29 -5.46
CA ASN A 3 -3.15 -65.26 -4.23
C ASN A 3 -3.43 -63.82 -3.78
N PHE A 4 -4.65 -63.65 -3.31
CA PHE A 4 -5.07 -62.55 -2.45
C PHE A 4 -4.57 -62.76 -1.01
N THR A 5 -4.08 -61.75 -0.34
CA THR A 5 -3.95 -61.76 1.12
C THR A 5 -4.63 -60.52 1.65
N ILE A 6 -5.69 -60.80 2.41
CA ILE A 6 -6.49 -59.85 3.19
C ILE A 6 -5.70 -59.55 4.45
N LEU A 7 -5.46 -58.28 4.74
CA LEU A 7 -4.96 -57.83 6.03
C LEU A 7 -6.03 -56.99 6.74
N HIS A 8 -6.44 -57.50 7.91
CA HIS A 8 -7.34 -56.90 8.86
C HIS A 8 -6.88 -55.50 9.30
N LEU A 9 -7.74 -54.51 9.19
CA LEU A 9 -7.57 -53.17 9.78
C LEU A 9 -8.31 -53.10 11.10
N SER A 10 -7.56 -52.96 12.18
CA SER A 10 -8.04 -52.60 13.51
C SER A 10 -8.52 -51.15 13.55
N LYS A 11 -9.64 -50.96 14.24
CA LYS A 11 -10.24 -49.64 14.54
C LYS A 11 -9.31 -48.79 15.39
N THR A 12 -8.83 -47.66 14.86
CA THR A 12 -8.41 -46.53 15.69
C THR A 12 -8.71 -45.20 15.01
N LYS A 13 -9.46 -44.38 15.74
CA LYS A 13 -9.59 -42.90 15.72
C LYS A 13 -9.68 -42.16 14.40
N LYS A 14 -10.83 -41.50 14.19
CA LYS A 14 -11.15 -40.51 13.17
C LYS A 14 -10.09 -39.39 13.12
N PRO A 15 -9.47 -39.07 11.98
CA PRO A 15 -8.76 -37.81 11.78
C PRO A 15 -9.77 -36.72 11.45
N LYS A 16 -9.52 -35.55 12.00
CA LYS A 16 -10.33 -34.35 11.89
C LYS A 16 -10.46 -33.89 10.42
N ILE A 17 -11.68 -33.85 9.94
CA ILE A 17 -12.09 -33.42 8.58
C ILE A 17 -11.85 -31.90 8.34
N SER A 18 -11.31 -31.16 9.31
CA SER A 18 -11.17 -29.72 9.23
C SER A 18 -10.01 -29.20 8.37
N TYR A 19 -8.99 -29.99 8.10
CA TYR A 19 -7.81 -29.51 7.35
C TYR A 19 -7.93 -29.59 5.83
N LEU A 20 -8.71 -30.52 5.30
CA LEU A 20 -8.88 -30.68 3.84
C LEU A 20 -9.82 -29.65 3.20
N PHE A 21 -10.64 -28.96 3.97
CA PHE A 21 -11.61 -28.00 3.45
C PHE A 21 -10.99 -26.60 3.24
N ILE A 22 -9.97 -26.25 3.98
CA ILE A 22 -9.34 -24.91 3.96
C ILE A 22 -8.36 -24.79 2.80
N ASP A 23 -7.54 -25.83 2.55
CA ASP A 23 -6.60 -25.83 1.43
C ASP A 23 -7.31 -25.82 0.08
N ASN A 24 -8.45 -26.51 -0.04
CA ASN A 24 -9.26 -26.47 -1.24
C ASN A 24 -10.01 -25.17 -1.45
N PHE A 25 -10.36 -24.43 -0.39
CA PHE A 25 -11.11 -23.17 -0.51
C PHE A 25 -10.20 -22.00 -0.90
N LEU A 26 -9.00 -21.90 -0.34
CA LEU A 26 -7.98 -20.92 -0.73
C LEU A 26 -7.44 -21.19 -2.14
N PHE A 27 -7.18 -22.46 -2.45
CA PHE A 27 -6.76 -22.89 -3.79
C PHE A 27 -7.87 -22.64 -4.82
N LEU A 28 -9.14 -22.87 -4.48
CA LEU A 28 -10.30 -22.60 -5.32
C LEU A 28 -10.58 -21.09 -5.46
N LEU A 29 -10.37 -20.25 -4.46
CA LEU A 29 -10.48 -18.80 -4.58
C LEU A 29 -9.35 -18.22 -5.42
N PHE A 30 -8.12 -18.65 -5.21
CA PHE A 30 -6.97 -18.21 -6.00
C PHE A 30 -7.03 -18.74 -7.44
N PHE A 31 -7.44 -19.99 -7.64
CA PHE A 31 -7.56 -20.60 -8.97
C PHE A 31 -8.83 -20.19 -9.72
N ASN A 32 -9.97 -19.94 -9.05
CA ASN A 32 -11.19 -19.45 -9.70
C ASN A 32 -11.10 -17.99 -10.12
N VAL A 33 -10.34 -17.16 -9.44
CA VAL A 33 -9.99 -15.82 -9.92
C VAL A 33 -9.09 -15.91 -11.17
N LEU A 34 -8.33 -17.01 -11.34
CA LEU A 34 -7.40 -17.19 -12.43
C LEU A 34 -7.91 -18.06 -13.62
N LYS A 35 -8.91 -18.93 -13.46
CA LYS A 35 -9.17 -20.03 -14.42
C LYS A 35 -10.57 -20.13 -15.06
N VAL A 36 -11.52 -19.24 -14.82
CA VAL A 36 -12.93 -19.47 -15.21
C VAL A 36 -13.24 -19.40 -16.72
N ASP A 37 -12.36 -18.92 -17.58
CA ASP A 37 -12.72 -18.64 -18.97
C ASP A 37 -12.19 -19.62 -20.05
N TYR A 38 -11.34 -20.60 -19.73
CA TYR A 38 -10.66 -21.35 -20.81
C TYR A 38 -10.93 -22.86 -20.90
N PHE A 39 -11.32 -23.51 -19.83
CA PHE A 39 -11.43 -24.98 -19.85
C PHE A 39 -12.74 -25.53 -20.44
N CYS A 40 -13.74 -24.69 -20.62
CA CYS A 40 -15.06 -25.13 -21.14
C CYS A 40 -15.22 -25.03 -22.67
N ILE A 41 -14.32 -24.37 -23.39
CA ILE A 41 -14.46 -24.17 -24.86
C ILE A 41 -13.72 -25.24 -25.67
N GLU A 42 -12.65 -25.82 -25.15
CA GLU A 42 -11.86 -26.81 -25.88
C GLU A 42 -12.44 -28.24 -25.85
N LEU A 43 -13.26 -28.57 -24.87
CA LEU A 43 -13.88 -29.91 -24.76
C LEU A 43 -15.19 -30.07 -25.55
N ALA A 44 -15.69 -29.01 -26.17
CA ALA A 44 -16.93 -29.05 -26.96
C ALA A 44 -16.71 -29.34 -28.45
N GLN A 45 -15.47 -29.43 -28.93
CA GLN A 45 -15.17 -29.61 -30.38
C GLN A 45 -14.67 -30.99 -30.78
N SER A 46 -14.54 -31.96 -29.87
CA SER A 46 -14.08 -33.32 -30.22
C SER A 46 -15.03 -34.33 -29.58
N HIS A 47 -15.80 -34.96 -30.38
CA HIS A 47 -16.23 -36.36 -30.53
C HIS A 47 -17.72 -36.59 -30.80
N LYS A 48 -17.94 -37.09 -32.01
CA LYS A 48 -19.11 -37.88 -32.39
C LYS A 48 -19.04 -39.22 -31.68
N THR A 49 -19.98 -39.55 -30.77
CA THR A 49 -20.38 -40.96 -30.52
C THR A 49 -21.61 -41.08 -29.61
N ASN A 50 -22.53 -41.91 -30.06
CA ASN A 50 -23.56 -42.78 -29.48
C ASN A 50 -24.60 -42.33 -28.43
N PHE A 51 -25.84 -42.74 -28.76
CA PHE A 51 -27.18 -42.39 -28.26
C PHE A 51 -27.46 -42.70 -26.76
N ILE A 52 -26.74 -43.56 -26.12
CA ILE A 52 -26.97 -43.90 -24.68
C ILE A 52 -26.29 -42.88 -23.75
N PHE A 53 -25.20 -42.28 -24.18
CA PHE A 53 -24.55 -41.18 -23.47
C PHE A 53 -25.36 -39.90 -23.46
N LYS A 54 -26.28 -39.72 -24.41
CA LYS A 54 -27.09 -38.49 -24.55
C LYS A 54 -28.11 -38.34 -23.41
N LYS A 55 -28.64 -39.38 -22.82
CA LYS A 55 -29.66 -39.34 -21.77
C LYS A 55 -29.03 -39.08 -20.38
N VAL A 56 -27.88 -39.65 -20.07
CA VAL A 56 -27.11 -39.40 -18.84
C VAL A 56 -26.43 -38.02 -18.94
N TYR A 57 -25.97 -37.64 -20.14
CA TYR A 57 -25.37 -36.34 -20.41
C TYR A 57 -26.37 -35.19 -20.24
N ASN A 58 -27.62 -35.35 -20.72
CA ASN A 58 -28.65 -34.32 -20.57
C ASN A 58 -29.09 -34.10 -19.11
N CYS A 59 -29.11 -35.13 -18.25
CA CYS A 59 -29.40 -34.96 -16.81
C CYS A 59 -28.25 -34.29 -16.06
N SER A 60 -27.00 -34.58 -16.41
CA SER A 60 -25.78 -33.92 -15.90
C SER A 60 -25.71 -32.46 -16.37
N ILE A 61 -26.05 -32.20 -17.62
CA ILE A 61 -26.06 -30.83 -18.20
C ILE A 61 -27.15 -29.95 -17.59
N MET A 62 -28.34 -30.49 -17.30
CA MET A 62 -29.37 -29.71 -16.61
C MET A 62 -28.99 -29.33 -15.17
N LYS A 63 -28.35 -30.23 -14.41
CA LYS A 63 -27.78 -29.90 -13.08
C LYS A 63 -26.61 -28.94 -13.20
N LYS A 64 -25.73 -29.11 -14.22
CA LYS A 64 -24.59 -28.23 -14.49
C LYS A 64 -25.06 -26.84 -14.98
N ASN A 65 -26.09 -26.77 -15.82
CA ASN A 65 -26.66 -25.52 -16.30
C ASN A 65 -27.40 -24.74 -15.20
N ARG A 66 -28.00 -25.41 -14.20
CA ARG A 66 -28.56 -24.69 -13.03
C ARG A 66 -27.46 -24.12 -12.13
N ARG A 67 -26.34 -24.81 -11.94
CA ARG A 67 -25.15 -24.28 -11.24
C ARG A 67 -24.48 -23.16 -12.06
N ILE A 68 -24.33 -23.32 -13.36
CA ILE A 68 -23.78 -22.31 -14.27
C ILE A 68 -24.69 -21.08 -14.35
N LYS A 69 -26.06 -21.22 -14.36
CA LYS A 69 -26.99 -20.09 -14.28
C LYS A 69 -26.90 -19.35 -12.95
N LYS A 70 -26.68 -20.05 -11.82
CA LYS A 70 -26.51 -19.40 -10.51
C LYS A 70 -25.18 -18.65 -10.41
N TYR A 71 -24.12 -19.18 -11.03
CA TYR A 71 -22.80 -18.56 -11.15
C TYR A 71 -22.84 -17.35 -12.10
N ASN A 72 -23.55 -17.45 -13.22
CA ASN A 72 -23.73 -16.35 -14.16
C ASN A 72 -24.59 -15.20 -13.58
N TRP A 73 -25.53 -15.50 -12.63
CA TRP A 73 -26.34 -14.48 -11.99
C TRP A 73 -25.48 -13.58 -11.06
N PHE A 74 -24.59 -14.18 -10.29
CA PHE A 74 -23.64 -13.44 -9.44
C PHE A 74 -22.69 -12.59 -10.31
N PHE A 75 -22.19 -13.16 -11.39
CA PHE A 75 -21.32 -12.45 -12.35
C PHE A 75 -22.07 -11.35 -13.13
N MET A 76 -23.35 -11.55 -13.45
CA MET A 76 -24.19 -10.53 -14.10
C MET A 76 -24.52 -9.38 -13.15
N LEU A 77 -24.72 -9.63 -11.87
CA LEU A 77 -24.89 -8.58 -10.85
C LEU A 77 -23.67 -7.66 -10.80
N PHE A 78 -22.46 -8.23 -10.74
CA PHE A 78 -21.23 -7.45 -10.75
C PHE A 78 -21.01 -6.69 -12.07
N LYS A 79 -21.39 -7.27 -13.21
CA LYS A 79 -21.28 -6.62 -14.52
C LYS A 79 -22.23 -5.42 -14.66
N ARG A 80 -23.39 -5.44 -14.00
CA ARG A 80 -24.35 -4.32 -13.93
C ARG A 80 -23.89 -3.18 -13.02
N MET A 81 -23.02 -3.44 -12.04
CA MET A 81 -22.60 -2.45 -11.05
C MET A 81 -21.53 -1.46 -11.56
N GLY A 82 -20.96 -1.70 -12.73
CA GLY A 82 -19.86 -0.88 -13.24
C GLY A 82 -18.48 -1.29 -12.69
N VAL A 83 -17.45 -1.04 -13.50
CA VAL A 83 -16.08 -1.54 -13.25
C VAL A 83 -15.50 -1.03 -11.92
N ILE A 84 -15.76 0.22 -11.57
CA ILE A 84 -15.20 0.86 -10.38
C ILE A 84 -15.80 0.28 -9.10
N LYS A 85 -17.13 0.10 -9.06
CA LYS A 85 -17.81 -0.54 -7.91
C LYS A 85 -17.32 -1.97 -7.69
N TYR A 86 -17.07 -2.69 -8.78
CA TYR A 86 -16.53 -4.04 -8.73
C TYR A 86 -15.13 -4.08 -8.09
N ILE A 87 -14.23 -3.17 -8.48
CA ILE A 87 -12.90 -3.05 -7.88
C ILE A 87 -13.03 -2.80 -6.37
N PHE A 88 -13.83 -1.82 -5.98
CA PHE A 88 -13.99 -1.42 -4.59
C PHE A 88 -14.53 -2.55 -3.70
N ILE A 89 -15.55 -3.27 -4.17
CA ILE A 89 -16.12 -4.41 -3.43
C ILE A 89 -15.09 -5.53 -3.25
N ILE A 90 -14.31 -5.83 -4.29
CA ILE A 90 -13.25 -6.84 -4.20
C ILE A 90 -12.17 -6.41 -3.21
N TYR A 91 -11.77 -5.14 -3.20
CA TYR A 91 -10.81 -4.61 -2.24
C TYR A 91 -11.30 -4.78 -0.80
N ILE A 92 -12.54 -4.39 -0.51
CA ILE A 92 -13.14 -4.57 0.83
C ILE A 92 -13.21 -6.06 1.21
N LEU A 93 -13.65 -6.92 0.28
CA LEU A 93 -13.79 -8.35 0.54
C LEU A 93 -12.44 -9.01 0.85
N ILE A 94 -11.40 -8.66 0.11
CA ILE A 94 -10.05 -9.20 0.35
C ILE A 94 -9.50 -8.69 1.68
N THR A 95 -9.64 -7.39 1.96
CA THR A 95 -9.22 -6.81 3.25
C THR A 95 -9.93 -7.52 4.41
N PHE A 96 -11.23 -7.77 4.28
CA PHE A 96 -12.00 -8.50 5.29
C PHE A 96 -11.50 -9.94 5.46
N LEU A 97 -11.21 -10.66 4.39
CA LEU A 97 -10.67 -12.02 4.46
C LEU A 97 -9.29 -12.05 5.14
N ILE A 98 -8.40 -11.13 4.77
CA ILE A 98 -7.08 -11.01 5.40
C ILE A 98 -7.22 -10.73 6.89
N SER A 99 -8.15 -9.85 7.30
CA SER A 99 -8.37 -9.53 8.72
C SER A 99 -8.82 -10.71 9.55
N LEU A 100 -9.63 -11.61 8.99
CA LEU A 100 -10.03 -12.86 9.67
C LEU A 100 -8.82 -13.77 9.94
N PHE A 101 -7.92 -13.89 8.97
CA PHE A 101 -6.69 -14.68 9.17
C PHE A 101 -5.75 -14.02 10.17
N LEU A 102 -5.57 -12.70 10.12
CA LEU A 102 -4.72 -11.98 11.07
C LEU A 102 -5.27 -11.99 12.50
N TYR A 103 -6.58 -12.07 12.67
CA TYR A 103 -7.21 -12.21 13.97
C TYR A 103 -7.08 -13.63 14.53
N TRP A 104 -6.86 -14.62 13.68
CA TRP A 104 -6.80 -16.02 14.11
C TRP A 104 -5.49 -16.34 14.86
N PRO A 105 -5.55 -16.99 16.04
CA PRO A 105 -4.36 -17.26 16.85
C PRO A 105 -3.24 -18.05 16.17
N ILE A 106 -3.52 -18.74 15.05
CA ILE A 106 -2.51 -19.51 14.29
C ILE A 106 -1.42 -18.60 13.68
N THR A 107 -1.72 -17.33 13.46
CA THR A 107 -0.80 -16.34 12.91
C THR A 107 0.03 -15.64 13.98
N HIS A 108 -0.31 -15.82 15.25
CA HIS A 108 0.33 -15.14 16.37
C HIS A 108 1.50 -15.94 16.94
N THR A 109 2.47 -15.24 17.54
CA THR A 109 3.55 -15.84 18.33
C THR A 109 2.99 -16.43 19.64
N GLU A 110 3.71 -17.35 20.27
CA GLU A 110 3.30 -17.91 21.56
C GLU A 110 3.32 -16.86 22.67
N SER A 111 4.34 -16.02 22.71
CA SER A 111 4.47 -14.90 23.65
C SER A 111 3.28 -13.96 23.56
N PHE A 112 2.90 -13.55 22.35
CA PHE A 112 1.75 -12.65 22.15
C PHE A 112 0.42 -13.29 22.56
N ARG A 113 0.23 -14.59 22.29
CA ARG A 113 -0.96 -15.32 22.75
C ARG A 113 -1.04 -15.40 24.29
N THR A 114 0.11 -15.54 24.94
CA THR A 114 0.19 -15.55 26.40
C THR A 114 -0.13 -14.18 26.98
N SER A 115 0.46 -13.11 26.42
CA SER A 115 0.17 -11.72 26.83
C SER A 115 -1.32 -11.34 26.67
N ILE A 116 -1.98 -11.82 25.60
CA ILE A 116 -3.45 -11.64 25.45
C ILE A 116 -4.22 -12.39 26.55
N LYS A 117 -3.84 -13.63 26.89
CA LYS A 117 -4.49 -14.40 27.94
C LYS A 117 -4.34 -13.78 29.33
N ASN A 118 -3.19 -13.17 29.59
CA ASN A 118 -2.87 -12.49 30.84
C ASN A 118 -3.48 -11.08 30.93
N ASN A 119 -4.23 -10.62 29.92
CA ASN A 119 -4.76 -9.26 29.79
C ASN A 119 -3.69 -8.15 29.79
N GLU A 120 -2.44 -8.48 29.47
CA GLU A 120 -1.34 -7.51 29.36
C GLU A 120 -1.48 -6.68 28.07
N VAL A 121 -2.00 -7.28 27.00
CA VAL A 121 -2.22 -6.66 25.68
C VAL A 121 -3.66 -6.90 25.22
N THR A 122 -4.33 -5.83 24.80
CA THR A 122 -5.67 -5.92 24.20
C THR A 122 -5.54 -5.91 22.67
N PHE A 123 -5.93 -6.99 22.02
CA PHE A 123 -6.00 -7.10 20.56
C PHE A 123 -7.42 -7.39 20.12
N SER A 124 -8.08 -6.41 19.55
CA SER A 124 -9.46 -6.49 19.07
C SER A 124 -9.54 -6.87 17.60
N TYR A 125 -10.71 -7.32 17.14
CA TYR A 125 -10.95 -7.56 15.70
C TYR A 125 -10.74 -6.29 14.87
N ILE A 126 -11.04 -5.10 15.42
CA ILE A 126 -10.82 -3.81 14.75
C ILE A 126 -9.32 -3.58 14.50
N ASP A 127 -8.44 -4.03 15.40
CA ASP A 127 -6.99 -3.93 15.22
C ASP A 127 -6.50 -4.84 14.08
N ALA A 128 -7.03 -6.06 13.98
CA ALA A 128 -6.75 -6.96 12.87
C ALA A 128 -7.28 -6.40 11.53
N LEU A 129 -8.47 -5.81 11.52
CA LEU A 129 -9.04 -5.15 10.34
C LEU A 129 -8.22 -3.92 9.93
N PHE A 130 -7.78 -3.13 10.90
CA PHE A 130 -6.90 -1.98 10.68
C PHE A 130 -5.59 -2.41 10.03
N LEU A 131 -4.93 -3.43 10.60
CA LEU A 131 -3.69 -3.96 10.05
C LEU A 131 -3.86 -4.56 8.65
N ALA A 132 -4.96 -5.31 8.41
CA ALA A 132 -5.28 -5.84 7.08
C ALA A 132 -5.51 -4.72 6.05
N ALA A 133 -6.25 -3.68 6.42
CA ALA A 133 -6.50 -2.52 5.57
C ALA A 133 -5.20 -1.75 5.30
N SER A 134 -4.38 -1.55 6.32
CA SER A 134 -3.09 -0.90 6.20
C SER A 134 -2.12 -1.69 5.30
N ALA A 135 -2.07 -3.02 5.44
CA ALA A 135 -1.24 -3.88 4.59
C ALA A 135 -1.71 -3.88 3.13
N PHE A 136 -3.01 -3.97 2.90
CA PHE A 136 -3.57 -4.02 1.55
C PHE A 136 -3.60 -2.66 0.85
N SER A 137 -3.59 -1.56 1.60
CA SER A 137 -3.47 -0.19 1.08
C SER A 137 -2.04 0.33 1.04
N ASP A 138 -1.04 -0.53 1.27
CA ASP A 138 0.39 -0.16 1.32
C ASP A 138 0.66 1.04 2.24
N THR A 139 -0.04 1.12 3.38
CA THR A 139 0.08 2.28 4.25
C THR A 139 1.18 2.09 5.29
N GLY A 140 1.25 0.94 5.98
CA GLY A 140 2.28 0.67 6.98
C GLY A 140 1.95 1.07 8.43
N LEU A 141 0.80 1.70 8.67
CA LEU A 141 0.35 1.99 10.02
C LEU A 141 -0.08 0.70 10.74
N THR A 142 0.35 0.53 11.97
CA THR A 142 0.02 -0.66 12.79
C THR A 142 -0.35 -0.28 14.22
N PRO A 143 -1.37 -0.93 14.81
CA PRO A 143 -1.70 -0.75 16.22
C PRO A 143 -0.81 -1.57 17.16
N ILE A 144 -0.05 -2.56 16.64
CA ILE A 144 0.81 -3.46 17.40
C ILE A 144 2.10 -3.75 16.63
N SER A 145 3.15 -4.18 17.30
CA SER A 145 4.41 -4.59 16.68
C SER A 145 4.23 -5.88 15.86
N ILE A 146 4.58 -5.84 14.56
CA ILE A 146 4.49 -7.01 13.68
C ILE A 146 5.52 -8.07 14.09
N ALA A 147 6.73 -7.64 14.41
CA ALA A 147 7.83 -8.53 14.77
C ALA A 147 7.54 -9.37 16.02
N TYR A 148 6.89 -8.76 17.02
CA TYR A 148 6.53 -9.40 18.27
C TYR A 148 5.24 -10.22 18.18
N SER A 149 4.21 -9.67 17.54
CA SER A 149 2.86 -10.24 17.59
C SER A 149 2.64 -11.38 16.61
N PHE A 150 3.31 -11.36 15.45
CA PHE A 150 3.06 -12.31 14.37
C PHE A 150 4.23 -13.27 14.14
N ASN A 151 3.89 -14.56 14.04
CA ASN A 151 4.83 -15.60 13.64
C ASN A 151 5.18 -15.49 12.15
N MET A 152 6.05 -16.37 11.65
CA MET A 152 6.50 -16.37 10.25
C MET A 152 5.32 -16.44 9.25
N PHE A 153 4.27 -17.19 9.57
CA PHE A 153 3.08 -17.30 8.71
C PHE A 153 2.28 -15.98 8.68
N GLY A 154 2.08 -15.34 9.85
CA GLY A 154 1.41 -14.03 9.93
C GLY A 154 2.19 -12.94 9.19
N GLN A 155 3.52 -12.89 9.36
CA GLN A 155 4.39 -11.95 8.64
C GLN A 155 4.35 -12.19 7.12
N ALA A 156 4.36 -13.44 6.67
CA ALA A 156 4.23 -13.78 5.25
C ALA A 156 2.88 -13.34 4.68
N LEU A 157 1.79 -13.50 5.44
CA LEU A 157 0.45 -13.04 5.03
C LEU A 157 0.40 -11.52 4.87
N ILE A 158 1.01 -10.76 5.79
CA ILE A 158 1.13 -9.30 5.69
C ILE A 158 1.95 -8.93 4.44
N ALA A 159 3.11 -9.55 4.23
CA ALA A 159 3.97 -9.27 3.07
C ALA A 159 3.27 -9.56 1.73
N ILE A 160 2.54 -10.67 1.63
CA ILE A 160 1.73 -10.99 0.45
C ILE A 160 0.61 -9.97 0.26
N SER A 161 -0.02 -9.50 1.34
CA SER A 161 -1.07 -8.49 1.26
C SER A 161 -0.55 -7.17 0.72
N VAL A 162 0.63 -6.73 1.19
CA VAL A 162 1.36 -5.56 0.67
C VAL A 162 1.71 -5.76 -0.81
N LEU A 163 2.27 -6.90 -1.19
CA LEU A 163 2.65 -7.15 -2.58
C LEU A 163 1.45 -7.12 -3.53
N VAL A 164 0.33 -7.71 -3.11
CA VAL A 164 -0.91 -7.76 -3.93
C VAL A 164 -1.59 -6.39 -3.98
N GLY A 165 -1.62 -5.64 -2.89
CA GLY A 165 -2.15 -4.28 -2.81
C GLY A 165 -1.35 -3.31 -3.66
N GLY A 166 -0.04 -3.29 -3.49
CA GLY A 166 0.88 -2.39 -4.16
C GLY A 166 0.99 -2.60 -5.66
N LEU A 167 1.10 -3.83 -6.12
CA LEU A 167 1.08 -4.13 -7.55
C LEU A 167 -0.31 -4.02 -8.18
N GLY A 168 -1.37 -4.13 -7.38
CA GLY A 168 -2.76 -4.17 -7.81
C GLY A 168 -3.22 -5.55 -8.25
N ILE A 169 -4.31 -6.00 -7.66
CA ILE A 169 -4.80 -7.37 -7.87
C ILE A 169 -5.19 -7.66 -9.32
N PHE A 170 -5.83 -6.70 -10.00
CA PHE A 170 -6.24 -6.86 -11.40
C PHE A 170 -5.05 -6.75 -12.34
N THR A 171 -4.08 -5.90 -12.00
CA THR A 171 -2.82 -5.75 -12.72
C THR A 171 -2.00 -7.04 -12.67
N LEU A 172 -1.86 -7.64 -11.47
CA LEU A 172 -1.21 -8.94 -11.30
C LEU A 172 -1.92 -10.05 -12.06
N LYS A 173 -3.26 -10.13 -11.97
CA LYS A 173 -4.06 -11.08 -12.74
C LYS A 173 -3.75 -10.98 -14.24
N VAL A 174 -3.79 -9.77 -14.79
CA VAL A 174 -3.51 -9.53 -16.22
C VAL A 174 -2.07 -9.88 -16.58
N TYR A 175 -1.11 -9.53 -15.71
CA TYR A 175 0.29 -9.86 -15.92
C TYR A 175 0.54 -11.37 -15.98
N ILE A 176 -0.01 -12.14 -15.04
CA ILE A 176 0.11 -13.59 -14.97
C ILE A 176 -0.54 -14.25 -16.20
N LEU A 177 -1.79 -13.87 -16.53
CA LEU A 177 -2.51 -14.41 -17.68
C LEU A 177 -1.79 -14.13 -19.00
N GLN A 178 -1.15 -12.99 -19.13
CA GLN A 178 -0.45 -12.58 -20.33
C GLN A 178 0.95 -13.22 -20.45
N THR A 179 1.68 -13.33 -19.33
CA THR A 179 3.09 -13.75 -19.34
C THR A 179 3.21 -15.28 -19.30
N ILE A 180 2.38 -15.93 -18.47
CA ILE A 180 2.44 -17.40 -18.29
C ILE A 180 1.56 -18.11 -19.33
N PHE A 181 0.33 -17.62 -19.54
CA PHE A 181 -0.64 -18.31 -20.40
C PHE A 181 -0.77 -17.73 -21.82
N GLY A 182 -0.03 -16.67 -22.16
CA GLY A 182 -0.09 -16.02 -23.49
C GLY A 182 -1.46 -15.48 -23.90
N SER A 183 -2.41 -15.40 -22.96
CA SER A 183 -3.81 -15.12 -23.26
C SER A 183 -4.05 -13.68 -23.73
N LYS A 184 -5.04 -13.52 -24.66
CA LYS A 184 -5.50 -12.19 -25.09
C LYS A 184 -6.30 -11.54 -23.96
N ILE A 185 -6.03 -10.26 -23.67
CA ILE A 185 -6.74 -9.51 -22.63
C ILE A 185 -8.10 -9.06 -23.17
N ASN A 186 -9.18 -9.38 -22.46
CA ASN A 186 -10.53 -8.87 -22.77
C ASN A 186 -10.61 -7.37 -22.47
N VAL A 187 -11.50 -6.67 -23.18
CA VAL A 187 -11.75 -5.22 -22.99
C VAL A 187 -12.07 -4.90 -21.52
N PHE A 188 -12.83 -5.75 -20.84
CA PHE A 188 -13.16 -5.59 -19.42
C PHE A 188 -11.93 -5.65 -18.51
N ASN A 189 -11.04 -6.63 -18.68
CA ASN A 189 -9.80 -6.72 -17.91
C ASN A 189 -8.85 -5.55 -18.21
N SER A 190 -8.84 -5.05 -19.45
CA SER A 190 -8.08 -3.85 -19.81
C SER A 190 -8.62 -2.61 -19.10
N ALA A 191 -9.97 -2.45 -19.04
CA ALA A 191 -10.60 -1.35 -18.33
C ALA A 191 -10.34 -1.41 -16.81
N LEU A 192 -10.39 -2.61 -16.20
CA LEU A 192 -10.05 -2.82 -14.79
C LEU A 192 -8.64 -2.32 -14.47
N THR A 193 -7.65 -2.75 -15.25
CA THR A 193 -6.25 -2.36 -15.03
C THR A 193 -5.98 -0.88 -15.33
N GLN A 194 -6.70 -0.28 -16.29
CA GLN A 194 -6.61 1.15 -16.57
C GLN A 194 -7.12 1.99 -15.39
N ILE A 195 -8.22 1.56 -14.77
CA ILE A 195 -8.79 2.25 -13.61
C ILE A 195 -7.88 2.07 -12.39
N GLU A 196 -7.41 0.84 -12.15
CA GLU A 196 -6.55 0.52 -11.00
C GLU A 196 -5.20 1.27 -11.08
N ARG A 197 -4.63 1.43 -12.27
CA ARG A 197 -3.29 2.00 -12.48
C ARG A 197 -3.25 3.24 -13.39
N GLY A 198 -4.40 3.86 -13.69
CA GLY A 198 -4.48 5.19 -14.28
C GLY A 198 -3.84 5.38 -15.67
N SER A 199 -3.73 4.34 -16.49
CA SER A 199 -3.16 4.48 -17.84
C SER A 199 -4.18 5.00 -18.83
N ALA A 200 -3.91 6.13 -19.48
CA ALA A 200 -4.81 6.77 -20.44
C ALA A 200 -4.90 6.07 -21.82
N ASP A 201 -3.90 5.26 -22.18
CA ASP A 201 -3.77 4.67 -23.53
C ASP A 201 -4.19 3.18 -23.56
N GLY A 202 -5.41 2.88 -23.94
CA GLY A 202 -5.95 1.51 -24.01
C GLY A 202 -5.15 0.54 -24.89
N GLY A 203 -4.58 0.99 -26.00
CA GLY A 203 -3.80 0.16 -26.92
C GLY A 203 -2.42 -0.24 -26.41
N LYS A 204 -1.84 0.55 -25.50
CA LYS A 204 -0.50 0.33 -24.96
C LYS A 204 -0.49 -0.33 -23.58
N THR A 205 -1.66 -0.46 -22.95
CA THR A 205 -1.81 -0.98 -21.57
C THR A 205 -1.09 -2.30 -21.34
N LYS A 206 -1.15 -3.23 -22.28
CA LYS A 206 -0.47 -4.54 -22.19
C LYS A 206 1.04 -4.41 -22.02
N LYS A 207 1.68 -3.56 -22.85
CA LYS A 207 3.14 -3.36 -22.80
C LYS A 207 3.55 -2.61 -21.55
N ILE A 208 2.74 -1.63 -21.12
CA ILE A 208 2.97 -0.87 -19.87
C ILE A 208 2.97 -1.82 -18.69
N ILE A 209 1.92 -2.65 -18.53
CA ILE A 209 1.82 -3.61 -17.43
C ILE A 209 3.00 -4.58 -17.45
N LYS A 210 3.26 -5.22 -18.59
CA LYS A 210 4.34 -6.20 -18.70
C LYS A 210 5.70 -5.61 -18.29
N VAL A 211 6.06 -4.45 -18.83
CA VAL A 211 7.34 -3.81 -18.53
C VAL A 211 7.39 -3.38 -17.08
N SER A 212 6.36 -2.68 -16.58
CA SER A 212 6.39 -2.12 -15.23
C SER A 212 6.38 -3.19 -14.15
N VAL A 213 5.49 -4.18 -14.24
CA VAL A 213 5.46 -5.29 -13.26
C VAL A 213 6.75 -6.11 -13.31
N SER A 214 7.27 -6.41 -14.51
CA SER A 214 8.57 -7.10 -14.61
C SER A 214 9.70 -6.29 -13.99
N THR A 215 9.73 -4.96 -14.19
CA THR A 215 10.75 -4.09 -13.58
C THR A 215 10.66 -4.14 -12.06
N LEU A 216 9.44 -4.04 -11.49
CA LEU A 216 9.25 -4.08 -10.04
C LEU A 216 9.62 -5.44 -9.44
N LEU A 217 9.26 -6.55 -10.09
CA LEU A 217 9.63 -7.90 -9.63
C LEU A 217 11.14 -8.15 -9.69
N ILE A 218 11.80 -7.68 -10.76
CA ILE A 218 13.27 -7.75 -10.87
C ILE A 218 13.92 -6.89 -9.79
N SER A 219 13.43 -5.68 -9.57
CA SER A 219 13.92 -4.81 -8.49
C SER A 219 13.75 -5.46 -7.13
N LEU A 220 12.59 -6.09 -6.85
CA LEU A 220 12.35 -6.82 -5.61
C LEU A 220 13.40 -7.91 -5.39
N PHE A 221 13.69 -8.71 -6.41
CA PHE A 221 14.71 -9.75 -6.33
C PHE A 221 16.11 -9.18 -6.05
N VAL A 222 16.50 -8.14 -6.79
CA VAL A 222 17.82 -7.49 -6.62
C VAL A 222 17.95 -6.87 -5.21
N PHE A 223 16.95 -6.13 -4.75
CA PHE A 223 16.98 -5.52 -3.42
C PHE A 223 16.92 -6.55 -2.29
N THR A 224 16.22 -7.68 -2.48
CA THR A 224 16.27 -8.78 -1.52
C THR A 224 17.70 -9.28 -1.32
N ILE A 225 18.46 -9.46 -2.39
CA ILE A 225 19.86 -9.87 -2.28
C ILE A 225 20.68 -8.80 -1.56
N ILE A 226 20.57 -7.54 -1.95
CA ILE A 226 21.32 -6.44 -1.34
C ILE A 226 21.01 -6.34 0.15
N PHE A 227 19.74 -6.33 0.54
CA PHE A 227 19.34 -6.23 1.94
C PHE A 227 19.74 -7.47 2.76
N THR A 228 19.77 -8.68 2.16
CA THR A 228 20.25 -9.88 2.84
C THR A 228 21.69 -9.70 3.29
N PHE A 229 22.57 -9.20 2.42
CA PHE A 229 23.97 -8.94 2.78
C PHE A 229 24.07 -7.80 3.79
N ILE A 230 23.30 -6.73 3.66
CA ILE A 230 23.32 -5.63 4.62
C ILE A 230 22.93 -6.15 6.01
N PHE A 231 21.79 -6.84 6.16
CA PHE A 231 21.35 -7.36 7.46
C PHE A 231 22.31 -8.41 8.04
N TYR A 232 23.01 -9.16 7.19
CA TYR A 232 23.97 -10.17 7.64
C TYR A 232 25.24 -9.56 8.22
N TYR A 233 25.73 -8.45 7.64
CA TYR A 233 27.01 -7.84 8.05
C TYR A 233 26.84 -6.64 8.98
N SER A 234 25.73 -5.88 8.84
CA SER A 234 25.55 -4.66 9.61
C SER A 234 25.35 -4.92 11.11
N PRO A 235 26.01 -4.15 11.98
CA PRO A 235 25.74 -4.24 13.39
C PRO A 235 24.34 -3.74 13.71
N TYR A 236 23.64 -4.48 14.55
CA TYR A 236 22.40 -4.03 15.18
C TYR A 236 22.76 -2.92 16.18
N GLY A 237 22.33 -1.70 15.90
CA GLY A 237 23.01 -0.54 16.42
C GLY A 237 22.51 0.04 17.74
N LYS A 238 22.83 1.30 17.95
CA LYS A 238 22.88 2.12 19.15
C LYS A 238 21.54 2.38 19.86
N PHE A 239 20.41 2.35 19.12
CA PHE A 239 19.07 2.52 19.69
C PHE A 239 18.37 1.19 20.04
N SER A 240 19.14 0.12 20.14
CA SER A 240 18.69 -1.13 20.75
C SER A 240 18.48 -1.02 22.25
N ASP A 241 18.92 0.10 22.86
CA ASP A 241 18.81 0.30 24.29
C ASP A 241 17.35 0.37 24.76
N ILE A 242 17.10 -0.30 25.86
CA ILE A 242 15.81 -0.51 26.52
C ILE A 242 15.06 0.81 26.75
N GLU A 243 15.77 1.93 26.96
CA GLU A 243 15.16 3.26 27.19
C GLU A 243 14.55 3.87 25.93
N ALA A 244 15.21 3.74 24.79
CA ALA A 244 14.62 4.18 23.51
C ALA A 244 13.41 3.30 23.13
N ALA A 245 13.41 2.04 23.52
CA ALA A 245 12.30 1.13 23.30
C ALA A 245 11.09 1.42 24.21
N LYS A 246 11.29 1.77 25.46
CA LYS A 246 10.23 2.11 26.43
C LYS A 246 9.38 3.32 26.00
N SER A 247 9.87 4.18 25.13
CA SER A 247 9.16 5.40 24.74
C SER A 247 8.03 5.18 23.72
N TYR A 248 7.95 4.04 23.05
CA TYR A 248 7.12 3.89 21.86
C TYR A 248 5.90 2.97 22.00
N ASP A 249 6.03 1.84 22.67
CA ASP A 249 4.91 0.91 22.85
C ASP A 249 5.15 0.00 24.07
N LEU A 250 4.67 0.44 25.22
CA LEU A 250 4.75 -0.33 26.46
C LEU A 250 3.85 -1.57 26.48
N ARG A 251 2.86 -1.64 25.56
CA ARG A 251 1.91 -2.77 25.53
C ARG A 251 2.46 -4.01 24.86
N THR A 252 3.47 -3.84 23.98
CA THR A 252 4.00 -4.94 23.17
C THR A 252 5.51 -5.14 23.37
N PHE A 253 6.11 -4.45 24.34
CA PHE A 253 7.55 -4.45 24.54
C PHE A 253 7.98 -5.51 25.56
N ASN A 254 8.67 -6.54 25.07
CA ASN A 254 9.46 -7.45 25.90
C ASN A 254 10.95 -7.17 25.71
N PRO A 255 11.64 -6.62 26.74
CA PRO A 255 13.06 -6.29 26.63
C PRO A 255 13.96 -7.50 26.31
N TYR A 256 13.54 -8.70 26.67
CA TYR A 256 14.30 -9.94 26.44
C TYR A 256 14.20 -10.43 24.99
N GLU A 257 13.14 -10.11 24.24
CA GLU A 257 13.00 -10.51 22.85
C GLU A 257 13.71 -9.58 21.87
N PHE A 258 14.06 -8.39 22.28
CA PHE A 258 14.73 -7.41 21.43
C PHE A 258 16.13 -7.91 20.97
N ASN A 259 16.86 -8.61 21.83
CA ASN A 259 18.15 -9.23 21.52
C ASN A 259 18.03 -10.48 20.63
N VAL A 260 16.88 -11.15 20.64
CA VAL A 260 16.66 -12.39 19.87
C VAL A 260 16.45 -12.09 18.39
N GLN A 261 16.12 -10.86 18.03
CA GLN A 261 15.76 -10.47 16.66
C GLN A 261 16.95 -9.96 15.82
N ASN A 262 18.15 -9.83 16.41
CA ASN A 262 19.33 -9.42 15.66
C ASN A 262 19.64 -10.42 14.52
N PRO A 263 19.62 -9.99 13.24
CA PRO A 263 19.90 -10.87 12.12
C PRO A 263 21.40 -11.06 11.82
N LYS A 264 22.28 -10.27 12.44
CA LYS A 264 23.72 -10.29 12.15
C LYS A 264 24.32 -11.67 12.36
N GLY A 265 24.99 -12.20 11.33
CA GLY A 265 25.61 -13.52 11.33
C GLY A 265 24.64 -14.70 11.12
N ASP A 266 23.33 -14.47 11.07
CA ASP A 266 22.31 -15.49 10.76
C ASP A 266 21.74 -15.25 9.36
N PHE A 267 22.17 -16.06 8.39
CA PHE A 267 21.72 -15.90 7.00
C PHE A 267 20.21 -16.13 6.83
N GLY A 268 19.64 -17.08 7.57
CA GLY A 268 18.20 -17.39 7.49
C GLY A 268 17.33 -16.22 7.96
N LYS A 269 17.68 -15.61 9.10
CA LYS A 269 17.00 -14.42 9.60
C LYS A 269 17.21 -13.23 8.68
N SER A 270 18.46 -13.00 8.23
CA SER A 270 18.79 -11.90 7.32
C SER A 270 17.99 -11.99 6.01
N LEU A 271 17.88 -13.17 5.42
CA LEU A 271 17.08 -13.40 4.22
C LEU A 271 15.59 -13.15 4.47
N ARG A 272 15.05 -13.62 5.60
CA ARG A 272 13.65 -13.39 5.97
C ARG A 272 13.33 -11.90 6.10
N TYR A 273 14.18 -11.17 6.80
CA TYR A 273 14.03 -9.72 6.98
C TYR A 273 14.19 -8.97 5.67
N ALA A 274 15.16 -9.37 4.85
CA ALA A 274 15.40 -8.78 3.54
C ALA A 274 14.23 -8.96 2.58
N ILE A 275 13.60 -10.14 2.53
CA ILE A 275 12.40 -10.39 1.70
C ILE A 275 11.27 -9.45 2.15
N PHE A 276 10.98 -9.40 3.45
CA PHE A 276 9.92 -8.56 3.99
C PHE A 276 10.21 -7.07 3.72
N HIS A 277 11.42 -6.61 4.04
CA HIS A 277 11.84 -5.23 3.85
C HIS A 277 11.85 -4.80 2.37
N SER A 278 12.29 -5.68 1.44
CA SER A 278 12.25 -5.42 0.00
C SER A 278 10.83 -5.23 -0.51
N ILE A 279 9.90 -6.12 -0.06
CA ILE A 279 8.48 -6.01 -0.43
C ILE A 279 7.92 -4.68 0.07
N CYS A 280 8.16 -4.34 1.34
CA CYS A 280 7.64 -3.11 1.94
C CYS A 280 8.29 -1.86 1.34
N SER A 281 9.59 -1.87 1.05
CA SER A 281 10.30 -0.72 0.47
C SER A 281 9.84 -0.42 -0.96
N ILE A 282 9.72 -1.44 -1.83
CA ILE A 282 9.30 -1.25 -3.22
C ILE A 282 7.82 -0.90 -3.32
N ASN A 283 6.98 -1.47 -2.44
CA ASN A 283 5.56 -1.11 -2.40
C ASN A 283 5.29 0.15 -1.57
N ASN A 284 6.32 0.75 -0.97
CA ASN A 284 6.19 1.96 -0.14
C ASN A 284 5.23 1.77 1.05
N ALA A 285 5.25 0.59 1.67
CA ALA A 285 4.27 0.21 2.68
C ALA A 285 4.70 0.50 4.13
N GLY A 286 5.97 0.86 4.38
CA GLY A 286 6.45 1.29 5.70
C GLY A 286 6.48 0.24 6.82
N PHE A 287 6.01 -0.98 6.58
CA PHE A 287 6.07 -2.05 7.57
C PHE A 287 7.47 -2.61 7.73
N ASP A 288 7.80 -3.02 8.95
CA ASP A 288 9.01 -3.75 9.27
C ASP A 288 8.70 -4.99 10.12
N ASN A 289 9.63 -5.92 10.14
CA ASN A 289 9.61 -7.11 10.97
C ASN A 289 10.92 -7.31 11.75
N ILE A 290 11.72 -6.25 11.85
CA ILE A 290 13.03 -6.26 12.48
C ILE A 290 12.90 -6.03 13.99
N GLY A 291 11.94 -5.19 14.38
CA GLY A 291 11.71 -4.84 15.77
C GLY A 291 10.39 -4.08 15.96
N SER A 292 10.23 -3.41 17.09
CA SER A 292 9.03 -2.61 17.36
C SER A 292 9.10 -1.19 16.77
N LYS A 293 10.22 -0.78 16.20
CA LYS A 293 10.53 0.62 15.90
C LYS A 293 11.10 0.88 14.51
N SER A 294 10.61 0.17 13.50
CA SER A 294 11.06 0.33 12.12
C SER A 294 12.58 0.20 11.98
N LEU A 295 13.26 1.11 11.32
CA LEU A 295 14.72 1.06 11.10
C LEU A 295 15.54 1.79 12.16
N MET A 296 14.96 2.17 13.31
CA MET A 296 15.72 2.83 14.39
C MET A 296 16.98 2.06 14.83
N PRO A 297 16.97 0.72 14.94
CA PRO A 297 18.18 -0.02 15.27
C PRO A 297 19.32 0.16 14.25
N TYR A 298 19.01 0.62 13.04
CA TYR A 298 19.95 0.87 11.94
C TYR A 298 20.14 2.37 11.66
N TYR A 299 20.03 3.21 12.70
CA TYR A 299 20.17 4.66 12.59
C TYR A 299 21.50 5.10 11.96
N GLU A 300 22.61 4.43 12.28
CA GLU A 300 23.95 4.72 11.75
C GLU A 300 24.31 3.89 10.50
N ASP A 301 23.41 3.00 10.04
CA ASP A 301 23.61 2.25 8.79
C ASP A 301 23.10 3.04 7.58
N TYR A 302 23.96 3.89 7.04
CA TYR A 302 23.65 4.71 5.87
C TYR A 302 23.41 3.87 4.60
N SER A 303 24.04 2.68 4.50
CA SER A 303 23.87 1.79 3.36
C SER A 303 22.43 1.28 3.28
N LEU A 304 21.89 0.76 4.40
CA LEU A 304 20.51 0.33 4.47
C LEU A 304 19.55 1.45 4.10
N GLN A 305 19.79 2.64 4.66
CA GLN A 305 18.94 3.81 4.43
C GLN A 305 18.94 4.26 2.95
N ILE A 306 20.12 4.34 2.31
CA ILE A 306 20.25 4.72 0.90
C ILE A 306 19.54 3.72 0.00
N PHE A 307 19.78 2.41 0.18
CA PHE A 307 19.15 1.40 -0.67
C PHE A 307 17.64 1.32 -0.43
N THR A 308 17.16 1.58 0.79
CA THR A 308 15.72 1.70 1.09
C THR A 308 15.10 2.87 0.33
N LEU A 309 15.73 4.07 0.32
CA LEU A 309 15.25 5.21 -0.46
C LEU A 309 15.23 4.95 -1.96
N ILE A 310 16.24 4.26 -2.50
CA ILE A 310 16.28 3.90 -3.94
C ILE A 310 15.15 2.91 -4.27
N ALA A 311 14.92 1.90 -3.44
CA ALA A 311 13.84 0.93 -3.62
C ALA A 311 12.46 1.61 -3.59
N ALA A 312 12.24 2.48 -2.60
CA ALA A 312 11.02 3.27 -2.45
C ALA A 312 10.79 4.21 -3.64
N PHE A 313 11.84 4.86 -4.14
CA PHE A 313 11.76 5.70 -5.33
C PHE A 313 11.31 4.90 -6.57
N ILE A 314 11.89 3.72 -6.80
CA ILE A 314 11.52 2.85 -7.95
C ILE A 314 10.04 2.46 -7.88
N GLY A 315 9.52 2.09 -6.71
CA GLY A 315 8.11 1.76 -6.51
C GLY A 315 7.18 2.96 -6.69
N GLY A 316 7.58 4.12 -6.15
CA GLY A 316 6.79 5.35 -6.16
C GLY A 316 6.71 6.08 -7.50
N VAL A 317 7.63 5.79 -8.43
CA VAL A 317 7.70 6.45 -9.74
C VAL A 317 6.44 6.21 -10.60
N GLY A 318 5.81 5.03 -10.49
CA GLY A 318 4.58 4.69 -11.19
C GLY A 318 4.77 4.08 -12.58
N PHE A 319 3.80 3.26 -12.98
CA PHE A 319 3.86 2.44 -14.19
C PHE A 319 4.09 3.24 -15.49
N PRO A 320 3.40 4.37 -15.74
CA PRO A 320 3.61 5.14 -16.95
C PRO A 320 5.03 5.72 -17.07
N VAL A 321 5.60 6.14 -15.93
CA VAL A 321 6.95 6.72 -15.89
C VAL A 321 8.01 5.64 -16.10
N ILE A 322 7.87 4.47 -15.46
CA ILE A 322 8.75 3.31 -15.69
C ILE A 322 8.76 2.94 -17.17
N TYR A 323 7.59 2.90 -17.80
CA TYR A 323 7.49 2.59 -19.23
C TYR A 323 8.12 3.64 -20.13
N ASP A 324 7.98 4.92 -19.80
CA ASP A 324 8.62 6.01 -20.54
C ASP A 324 10.15 5.96 -20.44
N ILE A 325 10.67 5.68 -19.22
CA ILE A 325 12.11 5.47 -18.99
C ILE A 325 12.60 4.28 -19.82
N TYR A 326 11.89 3.14 -19.76
CA TYR A 326 12.21 1.95 -20.55
C TYR A 326 12.27 2.26 -22.05
N LYS A 327 11.28 2.99 -22.58
CA LYS A 327 11.30 3.40 -24.00
C LYS A 327 12.47 4.29 -24.33
N LYS A 328 12.78 5.25 -23.45
CA LYS A 328 13.91 6.15 -23.64
C LYS A 328 15.23 5.36 -23.69
N LEU A 329 15.46 4.46 -22.73
CA LEU A 329 16.65 3.61 -22.70
C LEU A 329 16.75 2.70 -23.94
N ASN A 330 15.62 2.10 -24.35
CA ASN A 330 15.59 1.25 -25.53
C ASN A 330 15.80 2.02 -26.85
N SER A 331 15.41 3.31 -26.90
CA SER A 331 15.67 4.14 -28.08
C SER A 331 17.15 4.50 -28.26
N TYR A 332 17.96 4.50 -27.20
CA TYR A 332 19.42 4.66 -27.30
C TYR A 332 20.12 3.42 -27.89
N ARG A 333 19.53 2.25 -27.70
CA ARG A 333 20.08 0.97 -28.20
C ARG A 333 19.72 0.69 -29.68
N LYS A 334 18.70 1.36 -30.20
CA LYS A 334 18.23 1.21 -31.58
C LYS A 334 18.51 2.50 -32.33
N THR A 335 18.91 2.41 -33.60
CA THR A 335 19.11 3.53 -34.55
C THR A 335 17.80 4.28 -34.88
N GLN A 336 16.82 4.31 -33.98
CA GLN A 336 15.53 4.99 -34.15
C GLN A 336 15.57 6.43 -33.61
N PRO A 337 14.70 7.33 -34.11
CA PRO A 337 14.66 8.71 -33.63
C PRO A 337 14.47 8.76 -32.11
N ARG A 338 15.23 9.65 -31.44
CA ARG A 338 15.25 9.79 -29.97
C ARG A 338 13.84 9.95 -29.40
N TYR A 339 13.41 8.99 -28.58
CA TYR A 339 12.11 9.04 -27.89
C TYR A 339 12.06 10.26 -26.94
N ARG A 340 11.03 11.08 -27.08
CA ARG A 340 10.77 12.21 -26.17
C ARG A 340 9.85 11.76 -25.05
N VAL A 341 10.31 11.92 -23.82
CA VAL A 341 9.56 11.62 -22.60
C VAL A 341 8.25 12.41 -22.57
N THR A 342 7.17 11.79 -22.07
CA THR A 342 5.83 12.42 -22.03
C THR A 342 5.79 13.62 -21.08
N LEU A 343 4.82 14.52 -21.28
CA LEU A 343 4.58 15.66 -20.40
C LEU A 343 4.29 15.21 -18.98
N PHE A 344 3.49 14.14 -18.84
CA PHE A 344 3.15 13.55 -17.54
C PHE A 344 4.40 13.16 -16.74
N THR A 345 5.33 12.42 -17.34
CA THR A 345 6.57 11.99 -16.69
C THR A 345 7.42 13.18 -16.24
N LYS A 346 7.55 14.21 -17.09
CA LYS A 346 8.30 15.42 -16.75
C LYS A 346 7.68 16.16 -15.57
N LEU A 347 6.37 16.42 -15.62
CA LEU A 347 5.67 17.10 -14.54
C LEU A 347 5.81 16.32 -13.22
N THR A 348 5.56 15.02 -13.25
CA THR A 348 5.61 14.18 -12.04
C THR A 348 7.01 14.21 -11.40
N LEU A 349 8.06 13.95 -12.16
CA LEU A 349 9.43 13.86 -11.61
C LEU A 349 9.94 15.22 -11.13
N ILE A 350 9.73 16.28 -11.90
CA ILE A 350 10.19 17.63 -11.53
C ILE A 350 9.47 18.11 -10.28
N THR A 351 8.14 17.91 -10.21
CA THR A 351 7.37 18.31 -9.03
C THR A 351 7.76 17.48 -7.80
N TYR A 352 8.00 16.17 -7.96
CA TYR A 352 8.48 15.35 -6.87
C TYR A 352 9.80 15.87 -6.28
N VAL A 353 10.80 16.10 -7.14
CA VAL A 353 12.11 16.59 -6.72
C VAL A 353 11.99 17.98 -6.08
N PHE A 354 11.23 18.89 -6.70
CA PHE A 354 11.04 20.25 -6.20
C PHE A 354 10.40 20.28 -4.81
N VAL A 355 9.30 19.55 -4.62
CA VAL A 355 8.62 19.45 -3.31
C VAL A 355 9.50 18.78 -2.27
N SER A 356 10.28 17.76 -2.65
CA SER A 356 11.22 17.09 -1.74
C SER A 356 12.35 18.02 -1.30
N ILE A 357 12.91 18.83 -2.20
CA ILE A 357 13.96 19.81 -1.85
C ILE A 357 13.41 20.88 -0.92
N ILE A 358 12.22 21.43 -1.20
CA ILE A 358 11.59 22.43 -0.32
C ILE A 358 11.34 21.83 1.06
N GLY A 359 10.75 20.64 1.12
CA GLY A 359 10.51 19.95 2.38
C GLY A 359 11.78 19.72 3.19
N LEU A 360 12.87 19.32 2.51
CA LEU A 360 14.16 19.11 3.15
C LEU A 360 14.74 20.42 3.72
N LEU A 361 14.72 21.51 2.94
CA LEU A 361 15.20 22.81 3.38
C LEU A 361 14.42 23.33 4.59
N LEU A 362 13.08 23.22 4.57
CA LEU A 362 12.23 23.64 5.68
C LEU A 362 12.48 22.77 6.93
N THR A 363 12.63 21.45 6.78
CA THR A 363 12.95 20.56 7.91
C THR A 363 14.28 20.92 8.54
N PHE A 364 15.33 21.14 7.74
CA PHE A 364 16.62 21.60 8.26
C PHE A 364 16.50 22.94 8.99
N LEU A 365 15.79 23.90 8.39
CA LEU A 365 15.59 25.21 8.99
C LEU A 365 14.94 25.08 10.37
N PHE A 366 13.83 24.36 10.49
CA PHE A 366 13.10 24.28 11.75
C PHE A 366 13.83 23.44 12.81
N GLU A 367 14.52 22.37 12.45
CA GLU A 367 15.25 21.56 13.41
C GLU A 367 16.51 22.28 13.92
N THR A 368 17.29 22.94 13.03
CA THR A 368 18.54 23.60 13.43
C THR A 368 18.32 24.91 14.19
N THR A 369 17.19 25.60 13.96
CA THR A 369 16.85 26.86 14.67
C THR A 369 16.09 26.62 15.97
N SER A 370 15.70 25.39 16.26
CA SER A 370 14.96 25.06 17.48
C SER A 370 15.81 25.28 18.75
N LYS A 371 15.26 26.02 19.71
CA LYS A 371 15.85 26.23 21.03
C LYS A 371 15.41 25.19 22.07
N ASN A 372 14.51 24.29 21.71
CA ASN A 372 14.01 23.26 22.62
C ASN A 372 15.09 22.18 22.82
N GLN A 373 15.51 21.97 24.06
CA GLN A 373 16.50 20.94 24.42
C GLN A 373 16.03 19.52 24.09
N PHE A 374 14.70 19.28 24.07
CA PHE A 374 14.10 17.99 23.73
C PHE A 374 13.90 17.79 22.23
N SER A 375 14.24 18.77 21.38
CA SER A 375 14.13 18.59 19.93
C SER A 375 15.21 17.62 19.42
N PHE A 376 14.88 16.89 18.37
CA PHE A 376 15.77 15.92 17.71
C PHE A 376 17.20 16.47 17.52
N TRP A 377 17.33 17.70 17.03
CA TRP A 377 18.62 18.29 16.71
C TRP A 377 19.50 18.56 17.94
N ASN A 378 18.90 18.93 19.06
CA ASN A 378 19.61 19.33 20.28
C ASN A 378 19.96 18.15 21.19
N GLN A 379 19.34 16.98 21.01
CA GLN A 379 19.64 15.80 21.82
C GLN A 379 20.97 15.17 21.44
N SER A 380 21.83 14.91 22.43
CA SER A 380 23.15 14.30 22.25
C SER A 380 23.10 12.84 21.85
N GLN A 381 22.02 12.12 22.21
CA GLN A 381 21.84 10.70 21.89
C GLN A 381 21.88 10.39 20.39
N TYR A 382 21.53 11.36 19.53
CA TYR A 382 21.55 11.22 18.07
C TYR A 382 22.94 11.42 17.44
N GLY A 383 23.97 11.57 18.26
CA GLY A 383 25.37 11.54 17.82
C GLY A 383 25.82 12.79 17.06
N SER A 384 26.63 12.62 16.03
CA SER A 384 27.27 13.69 15.28
C SER A 384 26.28 14.50 14.43
N THR A 385 26.68 15.74 14.10
CA THR A 385 25.91 16.62 13.16
C THR A 385 25.69 15.93 11.81
N PHE A 386 26.65 15.14 11.34
CA PHE A 386 26.49 14.35 10.11
C PHE A 386 25.39 13.31 10.24
N ALA A 387 25.37 12.53 11.32
CA ALA A 387 24.32 11.51 11.55
C ALA A 387 22.93 12.16 11.63
N LYS A 388 22.81 13.27 12.36
CA LYS A 388 21.56 14.05 12.44
C LYS A 388 21.12 14.59 11.08
N SER A 389 22.06 15.13 10.30
CA SER A 389 21.76 15.64 8.94
C SER A 389 21.27 14.53 8.02
N PHE A 390 21.92 13.37 8.06
CA PHE A 390 21.53 12.22 7.26
C PHE A 390 20.14 11.69 7.66
N ALA A 391 19.86 11.63 8.97
CA ALA A 391 18.54 11.27 9.48
C ALA A 391 17.45 12.23 9.02
N VAL A 392 17.68 13.54 9.01
CA VAL A 392 16.75 14.54 8.44
C VAL A 392 16.49 14.28 6.96
N ILE A 393 17.53 13.98 6.17
CA ILE A 393 17.39 13.64 4.75
C ILE A 393 16.53 12.38 4.60
N PHE A 394 16.86 11.31 5.34
CA PHE A 394 16.13 10.05 5.29
C PHE A 394 14.67 10.24 5.67
N GLN A 395 14.39 10.86 6.83
CA GLN A 395 13.03 11.07 7.32
C GLN A 395 12.20 11.92 6.36
N THR A 396 12.76 13.01 5.83
CA THR A 396 12.04 13.86 4.86
C THR A 396 11.71 13.10 3.57
N GLN A 397 12.61 12.24 3.08
CA GLN A 397 12.36 11.47 1.87
C GLN A 397 11.35 10.33 2.11
N THR A 398 11.42 9.65 3.26
CA THR A 398 10.46 8.57 3.58
C THR A 398 9.04 9.06 3.77
N THR A 399 8.83 10.30 4.25
CA THR A 399 7.48 10.92 4.33
C THR A 399 6.83 11.12 2.97
N ARG A 400 7.59 11.07 1.88
CA ARG A 400 7.02 11.18 0.53
C ARG A 400 6.18 9.97 0.13
N SER A 401 6.48 8.78 0.65
CA SER A 401 5.71 7.59 0.31
C SER A 401 5.99 6.33 1.12
N SER A 402 7.15 6.15 1.75
CA SER A 402 7.56 4.83 2.25
C SER A 402 7.44 4.64 3.76
N GLY A 403 7.44 5.72 4.53
CA GLY A 403 7.12 5.72 5.96
C GLY A 403 8.09 5.04 6.92
N PHE A 404 9.23 4.53 6.45
CA PHE A 404 10.26 4.00 7.35
C PHE A 404 10.85 5.09 8.22
N ILE A 405 11.13 4.78 9.48
CA ILE A 405 11.71 5.72 10.42
C ILE A 405 13.02 5.20 11.00
N THR A 406 13.96 6.10 11.16
CA THR A 406 15.22 5.87 11.88
C THR A 406 15.30 6.65 13.18
N THR A 407 14.37 7.56 13.42
CA THR A 407 14.29 8.43 14.61
C THR A 407 12.84 8.57 15.05
N ASP A 408 12.62 8.85 16.33
CA ASP A 408 11.28 9.06 16.88
C ASP A 408 10.74 10.42 16.43
N TYR A 409 9.59 10.42 15.73
CA TYR A 409 8.92 11.65 15.29
C TYR A 409 8.45 12.53 16.46
N TYR A 410 8.28 11.97 17.64
CA TYR A 410 7.92 12.76 18.83
C TYR A 410 8.99 13.80 19.20
N ASN A 411 10.25 13.52 18.84
CA ASN A 411 11.37 14.42 19.12
C ASN A 411 11.52 15.54 18.08
N PHE A 412 10.78 15.50 16.97
CA PHE A 412 10.80 16.56 15.98
C PHE A 412 9.96 17.76 16.43
N THR A 413 10.32 18.93 15.94
CA THR A 413 9.55 20.16 16.23
C THR A 413 8.15 20.08 15.59
N GLN A 414 7.17 20.79 16.18
CA GLN A 414 5.80 20.83 15.65
C GLN A 414 5.77 21.41 14.22
N GLN A 415 6.65 22.36 13.91
CA GLN A 415 6.80 22.93 12.57
C GLN A 415 7.25 21.86 11.56
N THR A 416 8.22 21.02 11.93
CA THR A 416 8.66 19.88 11.12
C THR A 416 7.53 18.88 10.91
N LEU A 417 6.74 18.57 11.93
CA LEU A 417 5.58 17.68 11.81
C LEU A 417 4.54 18.23 10.83
N LEU A 418 4.30 19.53 10.81
CA LEU A 418 3.41 20.18 9.82
C LEU A 418 3.98 20.08 8.41
N VAL A 419 5.27 20.37 8.23
CA VAL A 419 5.93 20.20 6.90
C VAL A 419 5.82 18.76 6.42
N HIS A 420 6.13 17.78 7.28
CA HIS A 420 6.03 16.37 6.93
C HIS A 420 4.58 15.95 6.64
N SER A 421 3.59 16.49 7.36
CA SER A 421 2.17 16.28 7.07
C SER A 421 1.79 16.74 5.66
N ILE A 422 2.28 17.93 5.25
CA ILE A 422 2.09 18.44 3.88
C ILE A 422 2.80 17.56 2.86
N LEU A 423 4.03 17.11 3.15
CA LEU A 423 4.78 16.21 2.27
C LEU A 423 4.05 14.87 2.07
N MET A 424 3.47 14.29 3.12
CA MET A 424 2.67 13.06 3.05
C MET A 424 1.35 13.26 2.30
N PHE A 425 0.69 14.43 2.49
CA PHE A 425 -0.51 14.78 1.74
C PHE A 425 -0.25 14.87 0.23
N ILE A 426 0.92 15.40 -0.16
CA ILE A 426 1.37 15.44 -1.55
C ILE A 426 2.10 14.13 -1.86
N GLY A 427 1.38 13.12 -2.34
CA GLY A 427 1.95 11.83 -2.73
C GLY A 427 2.87 11.91 -3.95
N PHE A 428 3.31 10.75 -4.44
CA PHE A 428 4.25 10.69 -5.55
C PHE A 428 3.53 10.65 -6.91
N SER A 429 3.68 9.59 -7.68
CA SER A 429 3.17 9.48 -9.06
C SER A 429 1.76 8.90 -9.10
N SER A 430 1.01 9.23 -10.14
CA SER A 430 -0.20 8.46 -10.47
C SER A 430 0.17 7.06 -10.95
N ALA A 431 -0.65 6.09 -10.62
CA ALA A 431 -0.42 4.69 -10.96
C ALA A 431 0.88 4.11 -10.35
N SER A 432 1.24 4.58 -9.16
CA SER A 432 2.31 4.04 -8.32
C SER A 432 1.73 3.30 -7.12
N THR A 433 2.61 2.79 -6.28
CA THR A 433 2.27 2.22 -4.97
C THR A 433 1.98 3.28 -3.91
N ALA A 434 2.42 4.54 -4.10
CA ALA A 434 2.18 5.65 -3.19
C ALA A 434 0.72 6.14 -3.23
N GLY A 435 0.20 6.64 -2.09
CA GLY A 435 -1.13 7.23 -1.94
C GLY A 435 -1.16 8.77 -2.07
N GLY A 436 -2.19 9.40 -1.51
CA GLY A 436 -2.33 10.85 -1.43
C GLY A 436 -2.66 11.58 -2.73
N ILE A 437 -2.55 12.92 -2.69
CA ILE A 437 -2.71 13.77 -3.88
C ILE A 437 -1.49 13.60 -4.78
N ARG A 438 -1.73 13.20 -6.02
CA ARG A 438 -0.65 12.89 -6.96
C ARG A 438 0.17 14.15 -7.34
N SER A 439 1.49 14.03 -7.46
CA SER A 439 2.40 15.13 -7.81
C SER A 439 1.98 15.87 -9.10
N ALA A 440 1.44 15.16 -10.09
CA ALA A 440 0.92 15.78 -11.31
C ALA A 440 -0.28 16.71 -11.04
N THR A 441 -1.15 16.37 -10.09
CA THR A 441 -2.29 17.21 -9.68
C THR A 441 -1.81 18.52 -9.06
N VAL A 442 -0.86 18.42 -8.13
CA VAL A 442 -0.25 19.58 -7.48
C VAL A 442 0.48 20.46 -8.52
N ALA A 443 1.20 19.83 -9.46
CA ALA A 443 1.87 20.56 -10.56
C ALA A 443 0.89 21.39 -11.39
N ILE A 444 -0.27 20.82 -11.75
CA ILE A 444 -1.28 21.50 -12.58
C ILE A 444 -1.86 22.70 -11.82
N ILE A 445 -2.16 22.55 -10.54
CA ILE A 445 -2.68 23.63 -9.70
C ILE A 445 -1.64 24.73 -9.56
N PHE A 446 -0.40 24.40 -9.23
CA PHE A 446 0.70 25.36 -9.09
C PHE A 446 0.94 26.13 -10.39
N LEU A 447 1.01 25.44 -11.53
CA LEU A 447 1.15 26.06 -12.84
C LEU A 447 -0.04 26.96 -13.21
N SER A 448 -1.25 26.62 -12.74
CA SER A 448 -2.43 27.47 -12.93
C SER A 448 -2.29 28.80 -12.17
N VAL A 449 -1.88 28.72 -10.90
CA VAL A 449 -1.63 29.92 -10.08
C VAL A 449 -0.54 30.78 -10.71
N VAL A 450 0.59 30.19 -11.09
CA VAL A 450 1.69 30.91 -11.77
C VAL A 450 1.23 31.53 -13.09
N SER A 451 0.42 30.79 -13.88
CA SER A 451 -0.11 31.32 -15.15
C SER A 451 -1.02 32.53 -14.93
N MET A 452 -1.83 32.50 -13.86
CA MET A 452 -2.70 33.61 -13.47
C MET A 452 -1.87 34.83 -13.03
N LEU A 453 -0.86 34.64 -12.19
CA LEU A 453 0.03 35.70 -11.72
C LEU A 453 0.80 36.38 -12.88
N VAL A 454 1.15 35.61 -13.91
CA VAL A 454 1.84 36.10 -15.10
C VAL A 454 0.86 36.64 -16.17
N GLY A 455 -0.45 36.65 -15.93
CA GLY A 455 -1.47 37.14 -16.85
C GLY A 455 -1.72 36.28 -18.09
N LYS A 456 -1.32 34.99 -18.06
CA LYS A 456 -1.54 34.07 -19.19
C LYS A 456 -2.96 33.52 -19.16
N LYS A 457 -3.68 33.59 -20.30
CA LYS A 457 -5.03 33.03 -20.47
C LYS A 457 -5.10 31.50 -20.44
N GLN A 458 -3.97 30.82 -20.57
CA GLN A 458 -3.91 29.35 -20.68
C GLN A 458 -2.76 28.81 -19.83
N VAL A 459 -3.02 27.68 -19.17
CA VAL A 459 -2.01 26.95 -18.40
C VAL A 459 -1.11 26.19 -19.38
N THR A 460 0.17 26.51 -19.39
CA THR A 460 1.15 25.88 -20.29
C THR A 460 2.32 25.30 -19.52
N ALA A 461 2.80 24.14 -19.95
CA ALA A 461 4.02 23.50 -19.42
C ALA A 461 4.82 22.89 -20.56
N PHE A 462 6.13 23.13 -20.60
CA PHE A 462 7.04 22.59 -21.61
C PHE A 462 6.56 22.77 -23.05
N LYS A 463 6.08 23.97 -23.40
CA LYS A 463 5.51 24.33 -24.71
C LYS A 463 4.25 23.53 -25.09
N ARG A 464 3.50 22.98 -24.09
CA ARG A 464 2.22 22.27 -24.29
C ARG A 464 1.15 22.90 -23.41
N GLN A 465 -0.06 23.00 -23.93
CA GLN A 465 -1.22 23.49 -23.20
C GLN A 465 -1.86 22.36 -22.36
N ILE A 466 -2.26 22.67 -21.13
CA ILE A 466 -3.05 21.80 -20.26
C ILE A 466 -4.52 22.14 -20.44
N GLY A 467 -5.35 21.14 -20.69
CA GLY A 467 -6.80 21.33 -20.92
C GLY A 467 -7.52 21.84 -19.67
N LYS A 468 -8.52 22.72 -19.84
CA LYS A 468 -9.35 23.26 -18.74
C LYS A 468 -10.02 22.17 -17.90
N GLU A 469 -10.47 21.08 -18.51
CA GLU A 469 -11.06 19.94 -17.81
C GLU A 469 -10.10 19.29 -16.82
N ASN A 470 -8.81 19.17 -17.19
CA ASN A 470 -7.80 18.58 -16.29
C ASN A 470 -7.51 19.52 -15.11
N LEU A 471 -7.58 20.84 -15.32
CA LEU A 471 -7.45 21.81 -14.24
C LEU A 471 -8.62 21.71 -13.26
N ILE A 472 -9.86 21.71 -13.75
CA ILE A 472 -11.06 21.58 -12.89
C ILE A 472 -11.01 20.26 -12.11
N LYS A 473 -10.64 19.14 -12.75
CA LYS A 473 -10.48 17.85 -12.09
C LYS A 473 -9.39 17.92 -11.00
N ALA A 474 -8.28 18.60 -11.27
CA ALA A 474 -7.18 18.73 -10.30
C ALA A 474 -7.61 19.54 -9.07
N ILE A 475 -8.30 20.67 -9.26
CA ILE A 475 -8.83 21.51 -8.18
C ILE A 475 -9.84 20.72 -7.33
N ASN A 476 -10.80 20.03 -7.95
CA ASN A 476 -11.79 19.24 -7.23
C ASN A 476 -11.15 18.12 -6.40
N VAL A 477 -10.18 17.41 -6.96
CA VAL A 477 -9.45 16.35 -6.24
C VAL A 477 -8.70 16.91 -5.04
N PHE A 478 -8.05 18.05 -5.20
CA PHE A 478 -7.31 18.71 -4.13
C PHE A 478 -8.23 19.20 -3.01
N ALA A 479 -9.33 19.87 -3.35
CA ALA A 479 -10.32 20.35 -2.38
C ALA A 479 -10.93 19.21 -1.56
N ILE A 480 -11.33 18.13 -2.22
CA ILE A 480 -11.88 16.94 -1.53
C ILE A 480 -10.83 16.28 -0.66
N GLY A 481 -9.56 16.23 -1.08
CA GLY A 481 -8.46 15.70 -0.27
C GLY A 481 -8.29 16.47 1.03
N ILE A 482 -8.28 17.80 0.98
CA ILE A 482 -8.21 18.66 2.16
C ILE A 482 -9.43 18.39 3.07
N PHE A 483 -10.64 18.35 2.51
CA PHE A 483 -11.86 18.12 3.27
C PHE A 483 -11.84 16.76 3.99
N LEU A 484 -11.38 15.70 3.33
CA LEU A 484 -11.23 14.37 3.94
C LEU A 484 -10.24 14.38 5.10
N VAL A 485 -9.10 15.05 4.95
CA VAL A 485 -8.09 15.14 6.02
C VAL A 485 -8.65 15.94 7.19
N ILE A 486 -9.32 17.07 6.98
CA ILE A 486 -9.93 17.88 8.06
C ILE A 486 -10.96 17.04 8.82
N ILE A 487 -11.89 16.39 8.13
CA ILE A 487 -12.88 15.51 8.78
C ILE A 487 -12.18 14.39 9.56
N GLY A 488 -11.16 13.76 8.96
CA GLY A 488 -10.38 12.72 9.62
C GLY A 488 -9.74 13.20 10.91
N VAL A 489 -9.12 14.37 10.91
CA VAL A 489 -8.52 14.98 12.11
C VAL A 489 -9.58 15.24 13.17
N LEU A 490 -10.72 15.83 12.81
CA LEU A 490 -11.80 16.13 13.75
C LEU A 490 -12.34 14.86 14.42
N ILE A 491 -12.61 13.81 13.64
CA ILE A 491 -13.09 12.53 14.20
C ILE A 491 -12.02 11.85 15.05
N CYS A 492 -10.79 11.79 14.58
CA CYS A 492 -9.70 11.18 15.34
C CYS A 492 -9.44 11.93 16.64
N TYR A 493 -9.43 13.27 16.62
CA TYR A 493 -9.24 14.09 17.81
C TYR A 493 -10.36 13.89 18.82
N SER A 494 -11.63 13.90 18.39
CA SER A 494 -12.78 13.74 19.27
C SER A 494 -12.90 12.33 19.88
N THR A 495 -12.29 11.33 19.23
CA THR A 495 -12.37 9.92 19.65
C THR A 495 -11.11 9.40 20.33
N THR A 496 -10.07 10.24 20.44
CA THR A 496 -8.83 9.85 21.13
C THR A 496 -9.02 10.03 22.63
N ASN A 497 -8.84 8.95 23.39
CA ASN A 497 -8.86 9.00 24.85
C ASN A 497 -7.51 9.57 25.34
N LEU A 498 -7.32 10.89 25.22
CA LEU A 498 -6.12 11.57 25.69
C LEU A 498 -5.95 11.50 27.21
N ASN A 499 -7.05 11.27 27.95
CA ASN A 499 -7.11 11.22 29.42
C ASN A 499 -7.26 9.79 29.99
N ALA A 500 -7.50 8.78 29.16
CA ALA A 500 -7.56 7.41 29.67
C ALA A 500 -6.13 6.97 30.00
N ASN A 501 -5.88 6.56 31.25
CA ASN A 501 -4.68 5.94 31.81
C ASN A 501 -3.79 5.28 30.74
N SER A 502 -3.32 6.13 29.81
CA SER A 502 -2.48 5.68 28.72
C SER A 502 -1.15 5.27 29.34
N ILE A 503 -0.73 4.10 29.02
CA ILE A 503 0.54 3.46 29.37
C ILE A 503 1.74 4.27 28.82
N LEU A 504 1.49 5.48 28.35
CA LEU A 504 2.53 6.44 27.99
C LEU A 504 3.24 6.92 29.26
N PRO A 505 4.56 7.01 29.26
CA PRO A 505 5.29 7.68 30.34
C PRO A 505 4.60 9.03 30.60
N HIS A 506 4.37 9.37 31.84
CA HIS A 506 3.56 10.50 32.32
C HIS A 506 3.82 11.89 31.67
N GLU A 507 4.77 11.99 30.74
CA GLU A 507 5.24 13.22 30.12
C GLU A 507 4.87 13.40 28.64
N LYS A 508 4.42 12.35 27.91
CA LYS A 508 4.13 12.48 26.47
C LYS A 508 2.67 12.84 26.22
N LYS A 509 2.41 14.11 25.91
CA LYS A 509 1.11 14.61 25.47
C LYS A 509 1.08 14.68 23.94
N PHE A 510 0.05 14.08 23.33
CA PHE A 510 -0.17 14.21 21.89
C PHE A 510 -1.04 15.44 21.59
N ASP A 511 -0.55 16.31 20.73
CA ASP A 511 -1.23 17.52 20.25
C ASP A 511 -1.94 17.27 18.92
N THR A 512 -2.72 18.26 18.48
CA THR A 512 -3.41 18.23 17.17
C THR A 512 -2.45 18.02 15.99
N SER A 513 -1.21 18.52 16.08
CA SER A 513 -0.17 18.32 15.05
C SER A 513 0.21 16.85 14.88
N HIS A 514 0.24 16.07 15.95
CA HIS A 514 0.52 14.63 15.92
C HIS A 514 -0.64 13.86 15.26
N ILE A 515 -1.89 14.23 15.56
CA ILE A 515 -3.06 13.62 14.94
C ILE A 515 -3.13 13.97 13.45
N LEU A 516 -2.88 15.23 13.08
CA LEU A 516 -2.79 15.66 11.68
C LEU A 516 -1.72 14.85 10.93
N PHE A 517 -0.55 14.66 11.54
CA PHE A 517 0.53 13.85 10.98
C PHE A 517 0.07 12.41 10.67
N VAL A 518 -0.61 11.74 11.62
CA VAL A 518 -1.09 10.36 11.42
C VAL A 518 -2.20 10.30 10.38
N VAL A 519 -3.13 11.25 10.36
CA VAL A 519 -4.20 11.31 9.34
C VAL A 519 -3.62 11.55 7.95
N CYS A 520 -2.64 12.45 7.82
CA CYS A 520 -1.93 12.68 6.56
C CYS A 520 -1.10 11.46 6.14
N SER A 521 -0.49 10.75 7.10
CA SER A 521 0.22 9.49 6.87
C SER A 521 -0.72 8.39 6.35
N ALA A 522 -1.93 8.29 6.93
CA ALA A 522 -2.97 7.38 6.47
C ALA A 522 -3.46 7.74 5.05
N PHE A 523 -3.72 9.02 4.78
CA PHE A 523 -4.17 9.50 3.48
C PHE A 523 -3.10 9.37 2.40
N GLY A 524 -1.85 9.66 2.75
CA GLY A 524 -0.68 9.55 1.85
C GLY A 524 -0.25 8.11 1.60
N SER A 525 -0.84 7.12 2.29
CA SER A 525 -0.35 5.74 2.34
C SER A 525 1.15 5.71 2.61
N THR A 526 1.58 6.47 3.63
CA THR A 526 3.00 6.62 3.97
C THR A 526 3.39 5.66 5.10
N GLY A 527 2.54 5.56 6.15
CA GLY A 527 2.75 4.62 7.23
C GLY A 527 3.76 5.04 8.30
N SER A 528 4.16 6.30 8.31
CA SER A 528 5.09 6.79 9.35
C SER A 528 4.45 6.66 10.73
N PRO A 529 4.98 5.79 11.62
CA PRO A 529 4.38 5.58 12.92
C PRO A 529 4.70 6.73 13.87
N MET A 530 3.70 7.18 14.63
CA MET A 530 3.84 8.17 15.71
C MET A 530 3.60 7.55 17.10
N GLY A 531 3.23 6.27 17.15
CA GLY A 531 2.90 5.58 18.40
C GLY A 531 1.52 5.92 19.00
N ILE A 532 0.71 6.74 18.34
CA ILE A 532 -0.62 7.15 18.86
C ILE A 532 -1.75 6.18 18.49
N ILE A 533 -1.57 5.30 17.51
CA ILE A 533 -2.63 4.44 16.95
C ILE A 533 -3.30 3.54 18.00
N PRO A 534 -2.58 2.93 18.95
CA PRO A 534 -3.20 2.15 20.01
C PRO A 534 -4.21 2.93 20.86
N ASN A 535 -4.02 4.25 20.98
CA ASN A 535 -4.86 5.15 21.78
C ASN A 535 -6.13 5.60 21.06
N PHE A 536 -6.27 5.35 19.76
CA PHE A 536 -7.50 5.64 19.03
C PHE A 536 -8.60 4.66 19.41
N SER A 537 -9.81 5.20 19.59
CA SER A 537 -11.01 4.38 19.72
C SER A 537 -11.32 3.58 18.45
N GLY A 538 -12.24 2.63 18.52
CA GLY A 538 -12.69 1.87 17.35
C GLY A 538 -13.17 2.78 16.21
N TYR A 539 -13.86 3.88 16.51
CA TYR A 539 -14.33 4.85 15.50
C TYR A 539 -13.16 5.57 14.82
N GLY A 540 -12.14 5.99 15.58
CA GLY A 540 -10.93 6.60 15.03
C GLY A 540 -10.19 5.63 14.09
N LYS A 541 -10.02 4.37 14.48
CA LYS A 541 -9.41 3.32 13.65
C LYS A 541 -10.20 3.07 12.36
N VAL A 542 -11.53 2.98 12.44
CA VAL A 542 -12.39 2.82 11.24
C VAL A 542 -12.28 4.03 10.31
N THR A 543 -12.23 5.24 10.84
CA THR A 543 -12.02 6.46 10.04
C THR A 543 -10.70 6.41 9.29
N LEU A 544 -9.61 6.02 9.96
CA LEU A 544 -8.31 5.86 9.32
C LEU A 544 -8.32 4.76 8.24
N ILE A 545 -9.02 3.62 8.46
CA ILE A 545 -9.20 2.57 7.45
C ILE A 545 -9.84 3.15 6.17
N ILE A 546 -10.89 3.94 6.31
CA ILE A 546 -11.58 4.56 5.16
C ILE A 546 -10.63 5.52 4.43
N ILE A 547 -9.90 6.34 5.18
CA ILE A 547 -8.94 7.30 4.63
C ILE A 547 -7.81 6.58 3.88
N MET A 548 -7.23 5.49 4.43
CA MET A 548 -6.20 4.68 3.79
C MET A 548 -6.68 4.11 2.45
N ILE A 549 -7.88 3.53 2.41
CA ILE A 549 -8.46 2.97 1.18
C ILE A 549 -8.70 4.07 0.12
N ILE A 550 -9.22 5.23 0.52
CA ILE A 550 -9.46 6.36 -0.39
C ILE A 550 -8.12 6.92 -0.90
N GLY A 551 -7.14 7.07 -0.04
CA GLY A 551 -5.81 7.58 -0.38
C GLY A 551 -5.09 6.71 -1.40
N GLN A 552 -5.14 5.39 -1.22
CA GLN A 552 -4.49 4.42 -2.12
C GLN A 552 -5.20 4.32 -3.48
N LEU A 553 -6.51 4.12 -3.50
CA LEU A 553 -7.28 4.03 -4.74
C LEU A 553 -7.31 5.35 -5.51
N GLY A 554 -7.21 6.47 -4.80
CA GLY A 554 -7.29 7.82 -5.33
C GLY A 554 -8.72 8.37 -5.34
N ILE A 555 -8.82 9.66 -5.05
CA ILE A 555 -10.09 10.39 -4.93
C ILE A 555 -10.95 10.28 -6.21
N PRO A 556 -10.41 10.45 -7.45
CA PRO A 556 -11.26 10.37 -8.66
C PRO A 556 -11.97 9.03 -8.81
N GLN A 557 -11.29 7.94 -8.47
CA GLN A 557 -11.85 6.59 -8.58
C GLN A 557 -12.93 6.34 -7.52
N THR A 558 -12.71 6.80 -6.29
CA THR A 558 -13.67 6.61 -5.19
C THR A 558 -14.93 7.45 -5.35
N ILE A 559 -14.83 8.68 -5.85
CA ILE A 559 -16.01 9.54 -6.11
C ILE A 559 -16.87 8.96 -7.22
N LEU A 560 -16.28 8.40 -8.27
CA LEU A 560 -17.02 7.77 -9.35
C LEU A 560 -17.86 6.55 -8.90
N ILE A 561 -17.57 5.98 -7.70
CA ILE A 561 -18.39 4.93 -7.10
C ILE A 561 -19.78 5.46 -6.75
N TRP A 562 -19.86 6.69 -6.24
CA TRP A 562 -21.11 7.33 -5.80
C TRP A 562 -21.81 8.09 -6.93
N GLY A 563 -21.06 8.49 -7.97
CA GLY A 563 -21.61 9.17 -9.13
C GLY A 563 -22.58 8.25 -9.89
N ARG A 564 -23.89 8.57 -9.91
CA ARG A 564 -24.79 8.01 -10.90
C ARG A 564 -24.40 8.60 -12.26
N ASN A 565 -24.22 7.76 -13.28
CA ASN A 565 -24.28 8.19 -14.68
C ASN A 565 -25.72 8.66 -14.93
N ARG A 566 -26.06 9.86 -14.47
CA ARG A 566 -27.21 10.58 -15.02
C ARG A 566 -26.80 10.90 -16.45
N LYS A 567 -27.45 10.27 -17.44
CA LYS A 567 -27.48 10.81 -18.77
C LYS A 567 -27.89 12.28 -18.57
N SER A 568 -26.95 13.20 -18.78
CA SER A 568 -27.33 14.61 -18.80
C SER A 568 -28.47 14.72 -19.79
N ASN A 569 -29.61 15.21 -19.36
CA ASN A 569 -30.63 15.64 -20.30
C ASN A 569 -30.02 16.85 -21.01
N GLU A 570 -29.29 16.62 -22.10
CA GLU A 570 -28.65 17.65 -22.93
C GLU A 570 -29.69 18.65 -23.49
N HIS A 571 -30.98 18.36 -23.31
CA HIS A 571 -32.08 19.19 -23.75
C HIS A 571 -32.41 20.36 -22.79
N VAL A 572 -31.93 20.36 -21.55
CA VAL A 572 -32.17 21.46 -20.60
C VAL A 572 -30.88 22.27 -20.45
N ARG A 573 -30.89 23.49 -21.01
CA ARG A 573 -29.84 24.49 -20.75
C ARG A 573 -30.32 25.44 -19.67
N TYR A 574 -29.60 25.51 -18.56
CA TYR A 574 -29.84 26.50 -17.52
C TYR A 574 -29.36 27.87 -17.99
N ILE A 575 -30.04 28.93 -17.53
CA ILE A 575 -29.63 30.32 -17.78
C ILE A 575 -28.28 30.54 -17.12
N TYR A 576 -27.34 31.13 -17.86
CA TYR A 576 -26.03 31.49 -17.34
C TYR A 576 -26.16 32.77 -16.51
N GLU A 577 -25.68 32.73 -15.28
CA GLU A 577 -25.63 33.87 -14.39
C GLU A 577 -24.20 33.98 -13.83
N ASP A 578 -23.61 35.17 -13.92
CA ASP A 578 -22.28 35.44 -13.40
C ASP A 578 -22.34 35.62 -11.87
N VAL A 579 -21.53 34.84 -11.16
CA VAL A 579 -21.36 34.98 -9.71
C VAL A 579 -20.00 35.65 -9.44
N ALA A 580 -20.04 36.75 -8.70
CA ALA A 580 -18.80 37.43 -8.29
C ALA A 580 -17.98 36.51 -7.37
N ILE A 581 -16.75 36.26 -7.74
CA ILE A 581 -15.77 35.51 -6.94
C ILE A 581 -14.82 36.54 -6.36
N GLY A 582 -14.79 36.67 -5.02
CA GLY A 582 -13.94 37.61 -4.28
C GLY A 582 -12.46 37.28 -4.31
#